data_8bb228788fbafedeb662d7bfacfff82d
#
_entry.id   8bb228788fbafedeb662d7bfacfff82d
#
_cell.length_a   1.000
_cell.length_b   1.000
_cell.length_c   1.000
_cell.angle_alpha   90.00
_cell.angle_beta   90.00
_cell.angle_gamma   90.00
#
_symmetry.space_group_name_H-M   'P 1'
#
loop_
_entity.id
_entity.type
_entity.pdbx_description
1 polymer ?
#
loop_
_entity_poly.entity_id
_entity_poly.type
_entity_poly.pdbx_seq_one_letter_code
_entity_poly.pdbx_strand_id
1 'polypeptide(L)'
;MAIPPALVIAARQGWQWQWQRLMGGLGPADAEGNYQRPSSDHLSASVPSFVLATLPEQRRPLLILGRSCPWAHRTWLVHQLRRLGSSVTPLIARADHRAGRWQLDPPWQGCQTLLELYQHCGAPPSYRATVPVLVDPSGPRILGNESAQLVELFHEWPAPDGAPDLAAAHQRGEIDRWQSLLQPAVNDGVYRCGFARTQAAYDRAETDLFNSLQQVEHALQDGRSWLCGDELSLADVRLFPTLIRWEVVYAPLFGCSRQPLWQFPNLWSWRQRFHALPGVDDTCDAKAWRQDYFGALFPLNPGGIVPAGPDLSTLVHAGIPRP
;
A
#
# COMPACT_ATOMS: atom_id res chain seq x y z
N MET A 1 -2.99 0.69 -45.35
CA MET A 1 -2.25 -0.59 -45.58
C MET A 1 -2.59 -1.53 -44.44
N ALA A 2 -2.97 -2.78 -44.80
CA ALA A 2 -3.19 -3.81 -43.76
C ALA A 2 -1.82 -4.29 -43.23
N ILE A 3 -1.71 -4.44 -41.90
CA ILE A 3 -0.49 -4.98 -41.29
C ILE A 3 -0.40 -6.48 -41.63
N PRO A 4 0.73 -6.97 -42.14
CA PRO A 4 0.88 -8.40 -42.47
C PRO A 4 0.72 -9.27 -41.22
N PRO A 5 -0.04 -10.40 -41.28
CA PRO A 5 -0.25 -11.28 -40.11
C PRO A 5 1.04 -11.78 -39.45
N ALA A 6 2.06 -12.08 -40.26
CA ALA A 6 3.37 -12.51 -39.73
C ALA A 6 4.04 -11.46 -38.87
N LEU A 7 3.90 -10.16 -39.18
CA LEU A 7 4.41 -9.06 -38.38
C LEU A 7 3.67 -8.95 -37.04
N VAL A 8 2.35 -9.12 -37.05
CA VAL A 8 1.54 -9.13 -35.83
C VAL A 8 1.95 -10.27 -34.91
N ILE A 9 2.17 -11.47 -35.44
CA ILE A 9 2.61 -12.65 -34.67
C ILE A 9 3.99 -12.39 -34.06
N ALA A 10 4.96 -11.92 -34.87
CA ALA A 10 6.30 -11.62 -34.40
C ALA A 10 6.30 -10.52 -33.30
N ALA A 11 5.51 -9.46 -33.47
CA ALA A 11 5.36 -8.39 -32.48
C ALA A 11 4.76 -8.92 -31.17
N ARG A 12 3.72 -9.77 -31.23
CA ARG A 12 3.13 -10.42 -30.05
C ARG A 12 4.13 -11.29 -29.30
N GLN A 13 4.89 -12.11 -30.00
CA GLN A 13 5.90 -12.98 -29.38
C GLN A 13 7.02 -12.18 -28.73
N GLY A 14 7.53 -11.16 -29.41
CA GLY A 14 8.55 -10.26 -28.86
C GLY A 14 8.06 -9.51 -27.64
N TRP A 15 6.83 -8.98 -27.68
CA TRP A 15 6.21 -8.32 -26.53
C TRP A 15 6.01 -9.28 -25.36
N GLN A 16 5.49 -10.47 -25.60
CA GLN A 16 5.26 -11.48 -24.57
C GLN A 16 6.57 -11.89 -23.88
N TRP A 17 7.66 -12.07 -24.64
CA TRP A 17 8.98 -12.35 -24.11
C TRP A 17 9.50 -11.21 -23.22
N GLN A 18 9.42 -9.96 -23.69
CA GLN A 18 9.81 -8.77 -22.91
C GLN A 18 8.98 -8.66 -21.64
N TRP A 19 7.66 -8.83 -21.74
CA TRP A 19 6.76 -8.77 -20.61
C TRP A 19 7.13 -9.80 -19.53
N GLN A 20 7.35 -11.06 -19.92
CA GLN A 20 7.77 -12.11 -18.98
C GLN A 20 9.10 -11.76 -18.29
N ARG A 21 10.04 -11.20 -19.02
CA ARG A 21 11.36 -10.81 -18.50
C ARG A 21 11.26 -9.67 -17.49
N LEU A 22 10.53 -8.62 -17.84
CA LEU A 22 10.36 -7.44 -16.97
C LEU A 22 9.55 -7.76 -15.71
N MET A 23 8.48 -8.50 -15.88
CA MET A 23 7.66 -8.93 -14.77
C MET A 23 8.39 -9.89 -13.82
N GLY A 24 9.39 -10.64 -14.29
CA GLY A 24 10.25 -11.46 -13.42
C GLY A 24 10.90 -10.68 -12.28
N GLY A 25 11.28 -9.42 -12.55
CA GLY A 25 11.82 -8.51 -11.54
C GLY A 25 10.79 -7.75 -10.72
N LEU A 26 9.65 -7.39 -11.34
CA LEU A 26 8.61 -6.58 -10.68
C LEU A 26 7.64 -7.41 -9.84
N GLY A 27 7.26 -8.58 -10.32
CA GLY A 27 6.28 -9.45 -9.70
C GLY A 27 6.61 -10.90 -9.97
N PRO A 28 7.56 -11.52 -9.23
CA PRO A 28 7.91 -12.92 -9.41
C PRO A 28 6.66 -13.81 -9.25
N ALA A 29 6.64 -14.92 -9.97
CA ALA A 29 5.53 -15.86 -9.97
C ALA A 29 6.05 -17.30 -9.85
N ASP A 30 5.19 -18.18 -9.35
CA ASP A 30 5.42 -19.63 -9.33
C ASP A 30 5.24 -20.26 -10.72
N ALA A 31 5.38 -21.59 -10.79
CA ALA A 31 5.25 -22.35 -12.04
C ALA A 31 3.84 -22.29 -12.65
N GLU A 32 2.82 -22.12 -11.82
CA GLU A 32 1.41 -21.98 -12.23
C GLU A 32 1.06 -20.55 -12.63
N GLY A 33 1.99 -19.60 -12.47
CA GLY A 33 1.83 -18.19 -12.82
C GLY A 33 1.16 -17.34 -11.74
N ASN A 34 1.04 -17.84 -10.51
CA ASN A 34 0.53 -17.03 -9.39
C ASN A 34 1.65 -16.10 -8.91
N TYR A 35 1.31 -14.84 -8.72
CA TYR A 35 2.22 -13.86 -8.14
C TYR A 35 2.68 -14.30 -6.74
N GLN A 36 3.99 -14.22 -6.52
CA GLN A 36 4.63 -14.46 -5.24
C GLN A 36 5.19 -13.14 -4.73
N ARG A 37 4.61 -12.63 -3.65
CA ARG A 37 5.16 -11.42 -3.04
C ARG A 37 6.56 -11.70 -2.52
N PRO A 38 7.59 -10.94 -2.95
CA PRO A 38 8.93 -11.08 -2.39
C PRO A 38 8.89 -10.82 -0.88
N SER A 39 9.52 -11.70 -0.11
CA SER A 39 9.77 -11.43 1.30
C SER A 39 10.61 -10.16 1.42
N SER A 40 10.24 -9.27 2.34
CA SER A 40 11.15 -8.24 2.80
C SER A 40 12.12 -8.91 3.80
N ASP A 41 13.42 -8.64 3.65
CA ASP A 41 14.36 -8.98 4.71
C ASP A 41 14.00 -8.11 5.91
N HIS A 42 13.42 -8.75 6.94
CA HIS A 42 12.85 -8.02 8.06
C HIS A 42 13.96 -7.56 8.98
N LEU A 43 14.12 -6.25 9.08
CA LEU A 43 14.81 -5.65 10.20
C LEU A 43 13.78 -5.47 11.30
N SER A 44 14.01 -6.16 12.41
CA SER A 44 13.09 -6.19 13.55
C SER A 44 12.95 -4.80 14.15
N ALA A 45 11.74 -4.25 14.14
CA ALA A 45 11.44 -3.02 14.84
C ALA A 45 10.99 -3.34 16.28
N SER A 46 11.66 -2.76 17.26
CA SER A 46 11.20 -2.65 18.63
C SER A 46 11.08 -1.17 19.00
N VAL A 47 10.21 -0.81 19.94
CA VAL A 47 10.17 0.56 20.44
C VAL A 47 11.52 0.87 21.08
N PRO A 48 12.30 1.80 20.54
CA PRO A 48 13.58 2.13 21.13
C PRO A 48 13.37 2.76 22.50
N SER A 49 14.18 2.39 23.50
CA SER A 49 14.06 2.92 24.87
C SER A 49 14.18 4.45 24.95
N PHE A 50 14.86 5.07 23.98
CA PHE A 50 14.98 6.52 23.90
C PHE A 50 13.68 7.23 23.46
N VAL A 51 12.72 6.52 22.84
CA VAL A 51 11.42 7.11 22.44
C VAL A 51 10.56 7.48 23.65
N LEU A 52 10.80 6.86 24.79
CA LEU A 52 10.13 7.18 26.04
C LEU A 52 10.55 8.56 26.60
N ALA A 53 11.59 9.19 26.03
CA ALA A 53 12.03 10.53 26.39
C ALA A 53 11.59 11.55 25.33
N THR A 54 11.30 12.79 25.74
CA THR A 54 11.07 13.90 24.81
C THR A 54 12.36 14.18 24.04
N LEU A 55 12.38 13.89 22.74
CA LEU A 55 13.54 14.10 21.90
C LEU A 55 13.45 15.42 21.15
N PRO A 56 14.56 16.16 20.99
CA PRO A 56 14.67 17.25 20.01
C PRO A 56 14.29 16.74 18.62
N GLU A 57 13.72 17.60 17.78
CA GLU A 57 13.21 17.22 16.46
C GLU A 57 14.26 16.49 15.61
N GLN A 58 15.50 16.94 15.63
CA GLN A 58 16.62 16.38 14.88
C GLN A 58 17.01 14.95 15.31
N ARG A 59 16.55 14.53 16.49
CA ARG A 59 16.81 13.19 17.05
C ARG A 59 15.59 12.27 17.02
N ARG A 60 14.45 12.75 16.52
CA ARG A 60 13.26 11.91 16.38
C ARG A 60 13.47 10.88 15.28
N PRO A 61 13.03 9.64 15.45
CA PRO A 61 13.01 8.67 14.39
C PRO A 61 12.34 9.21 13.13
N LEU A 62 12.91 8.87 11.97
CA LEU A 62 12.44 9.32 10.67
C LEU A 62 11.63 8.18 10.01
N LEU A 63 10.36 8.44 9.73
CA LEU A 63 9.51 7.53 8.98
C LEU A 63 9.50 7.93 7.50
N ILE A 64 10.18 7.15 6.66
CA ILE A 64 10.23 7.42 5.22
C ILE A 64 9.08 6.68 4.55
N LEU A 65 8.30 7.42 3.78
CA LEU A 65 7.07 7.01 3.15
C LEU A 65 7.13 7.26 1.64
N GLY A 66 6.38 6.49 0.85
CA GLY A 66 6.10 6.78 -0.55
C GLY A 66 4.60 6.98 -0.73
N ARG A 67 4.16 8.10 -1.34
CA ARG A 67 2.74 8.43 -1.47
C ARG A 67 1.92 7.34 -2.16
N SER A 68 2.46 6.72 -3.18
CA SER A 68 1.78 5.67 -3.94
C SER A 68 1.77 4.30 -3.24
N CYS A 69 2.72 4.03 -2.35
CA CYS A 69 2.86 2.72 -1.71
C CYS A 69 1.76 2.47 -0.66
N PRO A 70 0.87 1.46 -0.84
CA PRO A 70 -0.20 1.17 0.12
C PRO A 70 0.35 0.62 1.45
N TRP A 71 1.51 -0.04 1.41
CA TRP A 71 2.19 -0.55 2.60
C TRP A 71 2.72 0.60 3.46
N ALA A 72 3.30 1.63 2.83
CA ALA A 72 3.69 2.86 3.53
C ALA A 72 2.46 3.63 4.02
N HIS A 73 1.37 3.65 3.25
CA HIS A 73 0.14 4.36 3.59
C HIS A 73 -0.47 3.84 4.89
N ARG A 74 -0.56 2.50 5.12
CA ARG A 74 -1.11 1.99 6.38
C ARG A 74 -0.29 2.40 7.60
N THR A 75 1.03 2.50 7.46
CA THR A 75 1.92 2.97 8.52
C THR A 75 1.73 4.47 8.77
N TRP A 76 1.56 5.25 7.70
CA TRP A 76 1.27 6.68 7.78
C TRP A 76 -0.07 6.96 8.45
N LEU A 77 -1.10 6.15 8.15
CA LEU A 77 -2.41 6.24 8.81
C LEU A 77 -2.32 6.04 10.31
N VAL A 78 -1.59 5.02 10.80
CA VAL A 78 -1.40 4.85 12.26
C VAL A 78 -0.65 6.05 12.84
N HIS A 79 0.40 6.54 12.16
CA HIS A 79 1.12 7.74 12.59
C HIS A 79 0.19 8.96 12.74
N GLN A 80 -0.72 9.21 11.79
CA GLN A 80 -1.66 10.31 11.82
C GLN A 80 -2.75 10.10 12.88
N LEU A 81 -3.44 8.97 12.85
CA LEU A 81 -4.53 8.66 13.78
C LEU A 81 -4.07 8.66 15.24
N ARG A 82 -2.85 8.19 15.50
CA ARG A 82 -2.22 8.20 16.84
C ARG A 82 -1.54 9.54 17.17
N ARG A 83 -1.54 10.51 16.24
CA ARG A 83 -0.93 11.85 16.42
C ARG A 83 0.55 11.82 16.83
N LEU A 84 1.35 10.97 16.15
CA LEU A 84 2.76 10.73 16.50
C LEU A 84 3.73 11.79 15.97
N GLY A 85 3.26 12.86 15.34
CA GLY A 85 4.10 13.89 14.71
C GLY A 85 5.09 14.61 15.63
N SER A 86 4.83 14.60 16.94
CA SER A 86 5.77 15.14 17.95
C SER A 86 6.93 14.19 18.30
N SER A 87 6.81 12.90 17.97
CA SER A 87 7.78 11.86 18.36
C SER A 87 8.41 11.12 17.18
N VAL A 88 7.76 11.12 16.00
CA VAL A 88 8.26 10.52 14.77
C VAL A 88 8.07 11.50 13.62
N THR A 89 9.15 11.81 12.89
CA THR A 89 9.13 12.76 11.77
C THR A 89 8.87 12.02 10.46
N PRO A 90 7.78 12.31 9.72
CA PRO A 90 7.56 11.73 8.40
C PRO A 90 8.41 12.43 7.32
N LEU A 91 8.97 11.66 6.39
CA LEU A 91 9.62 12.14 5.18
C LEU A 91 9.02 11.42 3.97
N ILE A 92 8.56 12.20 3.00
CA ILE A 92 7.95 11.64 1.78
C ILE A 92 9.00 11.48 0.70
N ALA A 93 9.32 10.24 0.35
CA ALA A 93 10.15 9.93 -0.80
C ALA A 93 9.32 10.05 -2.10
N ARG A 94 9.95 10.55 -3.15
CA ARG A 94 9.36 10.73 -4.48
C ARG A 94 9.76 9.56 -5.39
N ALA A 95 8.80 9.00 -6.13
CA ALA A 95 9.11 7.99 -7.12
C ALA A 95 9.84 8.59 -8.34
N ASP A 96 10.97 8.00 -8.71
CA ASP A 96 11.61 8.22 -10.00
C ASP A 96 11.25 7.07 -10.94
N HIS A 97 10.26 7.30 -11.80
CA HIS A 97 9.73 6.28 -12.70
C HIS A 97 10.74 5.82 -13.75
N ARG A 98 11.72 6.67 -14.11
CA ARG A 98 12.75 6.35 -15.12
C ARG A 98 13.84 5.44 -14.53
N ALA A 99 14.26 5.76 -13.30
CA ALA A 99 15.27 4.98 -12.62
C ALA A 99 14.70 3.81 -11.81
N GLY A 100 13.37 3.74 -11.63
CA GLY A 100 12.70 2.70 -10.85
C GLY A 100 13.10 2.71 -9.37
N ARG A 101 13.30 3.91 -8.80
CA ARG A 101 13.78 4.06 -7.41
C ARG A 101 13.07 5.20 -6.69
N TRP A 102 13.17 5.21 -5.36
CA TRP A 102 12.73 6.30 -4.52
C TRP A 102 13.82 7.33 -4.34
N GLN A 103 13.47 8.61 -4.51
CA GLN A 103 14.33 9.78 -4.30
C GLN A 103 13.96 10.46 -2.98
N LEU A 104 14.96 10.92 -2.26
CA LEU A 104 14.79 11.74 -1.06
C LEU A 104 14.92 13.22 -1.47
N ASP A 105 13.84 13.97 -1.29
CA ASP A 105 13.78 15.39 -1.65
C ASP A 105 13.07 16.16 -0.53
N PRO A 106 13.82 16.91 0.31
CA PRO A 106 15.26 17.13 0.24
C PRO A 106 16.12 15.90 0.58
N PRO A 107 17.40 15.85 0.14
CA PRO A 107 18.34 14.80 0.53
C PRO A 107 18.50 14.71 2.05
N TRP A 108 18.64 13.49 2.58
CA TRP A 108 18.81 13.27 4.00
C TRP A 108 20.22 12.76 4.31
N GLN A 109 20.96 13.47 5.17
CA GLN A 109 22.36 13.18 5.55
C GLN A 109 23.25 12.87 4.33
N GLY A 110 23.07 13.62 3.22
CA GLY A 110 23.82 13.44 1.98
C GLY A 110 23.27 12.36 1.04
N CYS A 111 22.33 11.52 1.49
CA CYS A 111 21.69 10.52 0.66
C CYS A 111 20.61 11.14 -0.23
N GLN A 112 20.71 10.94 -1.53
CA GLN A 112 19.74 11.42 -2.52
C GLN A 112 18.65 10.38 -2.82
N THR A 113 18.96 9.10 -2.63
CA THR A 113 18.06 7.98 -2.90
C THR A 113 17.82 7.14 -1.65
N LEU A 114 16.70 6.42 -1.64
CA LEU A 114 16.39 5.49 -0.56
C LEU A 114 17.44 4.36 -0.48
N LEU A 115 17.99 3.93 -1.61
CA LEU A 115 19.03 2.90 -1.62
C LEU A 115 20.32 3.40 -0.94
N GLU A 116 20.75 4.63 -1.24
CA GLU A 116 21.90 5.25 -0.56
C GLU A 116 21.67 5.35 0.95
N LEU A 117 20.45 5.68 1.38
CA LEU A 117 20.09 5.70 2.79
C LEU A 117 20.20 4.31 3.43
N TYR A 118 19.68 3.26 2.78
CA TYR A 118 19.81 1.90 3.27
C TYR A 118 21.28 1.49 3.41
N GLN A 119 22.12 1.82 2.41
CA GLN A 119 23.56 1.57 2.45
C GLN A 119 24.26 2.38 3.56
N HIS A 120 23.89 3.65 3.73
CA HIS A 120 24.36 4.49 4.83
C HIS A 120 24.00 3.91 6.21
N CYS A 121 22.88 3.21 6.30
CA CYS A 121 22.46 2.46 7.49
C CYS A 121 23.07 1.05 7.57
N GLY A 122 24.04 0.69 6.73
CA GLY A 122 24.75 -0.56 6.77
C GLY A 122 24.13 -1.72 5.98
N ALA A 123 23.08 -1.47 5.19
CA ALA A 123 22.51 -2.51 4.32
C ALA A 123 23.48 -2.82 3.14
N PRO A 124 23.59 -4.09 2.70
CA PRO A 124 24.43 -4.45 1.57
C PRO A 124 23.92 -3.80 0.26
N PRO A 125 24.80 -3.58 -0.74
CA PRO A 125 24.43 -2.94 -2.02
C PRO A 125 23.32 -3.64 -2.80
N SER A 126 23.17 -4.95 -2.62
CA SER A 126 22.12 -5.77 -3.23
C SER A 126 20.78 -5.71 -2.50
N TYR A 127 20.69 -4.99 -1.38
CA TYR A 127 19.50 -4.93 -0.57
C TYR A 127 18.36 -4.20 -1.32
N ARG A 128 17.15 -4.71 -1.18
CA ARG A 128 15.96 -4.08 -1.75
C ARG A 128 15.47 -2.95 -0.85
N ALA A 129 15.83 -1.71 -1.19
CA ALA A 129 15.34 -0.53 -0.48
C ALA A 129 13.83 -0.32 -0.73
N THR A 130 13.03 -0.43 0.32
CA THR A 130 11.55 -0.35 0.27
C THR A 130 11.02 0.71 1.24
N VAL A 131 9.81 1.20 0.96
CA VAL A 131 9.01 2.02 1.88
C VAL A 131 7.82 1.19 2.38
N PRO A 132 7.36 1.39 3.64
CA PRO A 132 7.89 2.32 4.64
C PRO A 132 9.23 1.84 5.19
N VAL A 133 10.00 2.77 5.75
CA VAL A 133 11.16 2.46 6.58
C VAL A 133 11.26 3.45 7.73
N LEU A 134 11.52 2.95 8.92
CA LEU A 134 11.77 3.74 10.14
C LEU A 134 13.27 3.74 10.42
N VAL A 135 13.85 4.92 10.60
CA VAL A 135 15.29 5.14 10.76
C VAL A 135 15.59 5.89 12.06
N ASP A 136 16.62 5.47 12.77
CA ASP A 136 17.21 6.22 13.87
C ASP A 136 18.24 7.23 13.31
N PRO A 137 18.01 8.55 13.44
CA PRO A 137 18.93 9.54 12.88
C PRO A 137 20.19 9.75 13.70
N SER A 138 20.20 9.30 14.98
CA SER A 138 21.31 9.55 15.92
C SER A 138 22.53 8.66 15.67
N GLY A 139 22.31 7.46 15.13
CA GLY A 139 23.33 6.55 14.62
C GLY A 139 22.69 5.83 13.45
N PRO A 140 22.94 6.25 12.19
CA PRO A 140 22.13 5.84 11.05
C PRO A 140 21.88 4.34 11.04
N ARG A 141 20.67 3.95 11.38
CA ARG A 141 20.25 2.57 11.59
C ARG A 141 18.79 2.40 11.22
N ILE A 142 18.48 1.37 10.45
CA ILE A 142 17.10 1.00 10.18
C ILE A 142 16.52 0.31 11.41
N LEU A 143 15.40 0.86 11.92
CA LEU A 143 14.64 0.32 13.05
C LEU A 143 13.58 -0.68 12.60
N GLY A 144 13.11 -0.55 11.35
CA GLY A 144 12.14 -1.45 10.75
C GLY A 144 11.71 -1.01 9.37
N ASN A 145 11.39 -1.97 8.50
CA ASN A 145 10.93 -1.73 7.13
C ASN A 145 9.75 -2.63 6.72
N GLU A 146 9.21 -3.44 7.63
CA GLU A 146 8.01 -4.22 7.37
C GLU A 146 6.78 -3.51 7.92
N SER A 147 5.89 -3.13 7.03
CA SER A 147 4.73 -2.32 7.39
C SER A 147 3.76 -3.02 8.36
N ALA A 148 3.66 -4.35 8.34
CA ALA A 148 2.83 -5.08 9.29
C ALA A 148 3.37 -4.98 10.73
N GLN A 149 4.70 -4.96 10.89
CA GLN A 149 5.35 -4.74 12.18
C GLN A 149 5.31 -3.27 12.60
N LEU A 150 5.50 -2.35 11.64
CA LEU A 150 5.49 -0.91 11.91
C LEU A 150 4.10 -0.41 12.37
N VAL A 151 2.99 -0.97 11.88
CA VAL A 151 1.66 -0.58 12.37
C VAL A 151 1.43 -1.04 13.82
N GLU A 152 1.92 -2.21 14.21
CA GLU A 152 1.89 -2.69 15.60
C GLU A 152 2.81 -1.83 16.47
N LEU A 153 4.04 -1.60 16.04
CA LEU A 153 4.99 -0.73 16.73
C LEU A 153 4.39 0.66 17.00
N PHE A 154 3.76 1.27 16.01
CA PHE A 154 3.16 2.60 16.16
C PHE A 154 1.86 2.58 16.97
N HIS A 155 1.15 1.46 17.01
CA HIS A 155 0.06 1.29 17.96
C HIS A 155 0.56 1.30 19.43
N GLU A 156 1.68 0.64 19.70
CA GLU A 156 2.31 0.60 21.03
C GLU A 156 3.12 1.88 21.36
N TRP A 157 3.41 2.72 20.35
CA TRP A 157 4.22 3.92 20.51
C TRP A 157 3.56 4.92 21.45
N PRO A 158 4.33 5.57 22.35
CA PRO A 158 3.78 6.61 23.22
C PRO A 158 3.07 7.69 22.40
N ALA A 159 1.81 7.92 22.70
CA ALA A 159 0.95 8.85 21.99
C ALA A 159 0.33 9.86 22.95
N PRO A 160 -0.09 11.06 22.47
CA PRO A 160 -0.81 12.04 23.28
C PRO A 160 -2.12 11.49 23.84
N ASP A 161 -2.58 12.06 24.95
CA ASP A 161 -3.88 11.73 25.55
C ASP A 161 -5.02 11.81 24.54
N GLY A 162 -5.94 10.86 24.61
CA GLY A 162 -7.07 10.73 23.67
C GLY A 162 -6.69 10.25 22.26
N ALA A 163 -5.48 9.72 22.04
CA ALA A 163 -5.17 8.99 20.85
C ALA A 163 -5.94 7.65 20.83
N PRO A 164 -6.51 7.21 19.68
CA PRO A 164 -7.32 6.00 19.64
C PRO A 164 -6.48 4.75 19.94
N ASP A 165 -7.07 3.81 20.67
CA ASP A 165 -6.57 2.45 20.81
C ASP A 165 -7.02 1.65 19.57
N LEU A 166 -6.10 1.43 18.62
CA LEU A 166 -6.40 0.75 17.36
C LEU A 166 -6.35 -0.78 17.45
N ALA A 167 -6.02 -1.33 18.61
CA ALA A 167 -5.91 -2.76 18.81
C ALA A 167 -6.22 -3.17 20.25
N ALA A 168 -7.35 -2.68 20.75
CA ALA A 168 -7.83 -2.99 22.08
C ALA A 168 -7.85 -4.50 22.35
N ALA A 169 -7.51 -4.90 23.56
CA ALA A 169 -7.32 -6.31 23.92
C ALA A 169 -8.52 -7.20 23.57
N HIS A 170 -9.74 -6.68 23.71
CA HIS A 170 -10.98 -7.40 23.38
C HIS A 170 -11.20 -7.59 21.88
N GLN A 171 -10.53 -6.79 21.00
CA GLN A 171 -10.65 -6.86 19.55
C GLN A 171 -9.54 -7.70 18.89
N ARG A 172 -8.45 -8.03 19.62
CA ARG A 172 -7.27 -8.69 19.02
C ARG A 172 -7.60 -9.94 18.21
N GLY A 173 -8.42 -10.82 18.73
CA GLY A 173 -8.81 -12.05 17.99
C GLY A 173 -9.55 -11.76 16.69
N GLU A 174 -10.39 -10.73 16.64
CA GLU A 174 -11.09 -10.32 15.43
C GLU A 174 -10.18 -9.59 14.45
N ILE A 175 -9.27 -8.74 14.92
CA ILE A 175 -8.23 -8.10 14.11
C ILE A 175 -7.38 -9.17 13.40
N ASP A 176 -6.93 -10.20 14.14
CA ASP A 176 -6.11 -11.27 13.59
C ASP A 176 -6.89 -12.12 12.56
N ARG A 177 -8.17 -12.37 12.78
CA ARG A 177 -9.05 -13.04 11.82
C ARG A 177 -9.18 -12.24 10.53
N TRP A 178 -9.45 -10.93 10.63
CA TRP A 178 -9.51 -10.05 9.47
C TRP A 178 -8.17 -9.95 8.74
N GLN A 179 -7.07 -9.83 9.48
CA GLN A 179 -5.73 -9.80 8.89
C GLN A 179 -5.44 -11.06 8.08
N SER A 180 -5.78 -12.24 8.63
CA SER A 180 -5.55 -13.53 7.97
C SER A 180 -6.36 -13.69 6.68
N LEU A 181 -7.55 -13.10 6.61
CA LEU A 181 -8.39 -13.08 5.42
C LEU A 181 -7.92 -12.01 4.41
N LEU A 182 -7.79 -10.76 4.87
CA LEU A 182 -7.64 -9.60 4.00
C LEU A 182 -6.23 -9.46 3.42
N GLN A 183 -5.21 -9.87 4.17
CA GLN A 183 -3.83 -9.71 3.69
C GLN A 183 -3.59 -10.51 2.40
N PRO A 184 -3.84 -11.84 2.33
CA PRO A 184 -3.59 -12.63 1.12
C PRO A 184 -4.61 -12.40 0.02
N ALA A 185 -5.89 -12.19 0.36
CA ALA A 185 -6.96 -12.18 -0.61
C ALA A 185 -7.31 -10.78 -1.14
N VAL A 186 -7.08 -9.71 -0.36
CA VAL A 186 -7.40 -8.33 -0.75
C VAL A 186 -6.14 -7.50 -0.91
N ASN A 187 -5.32 -7.33 0.14
CA ASN A 187 -4.17 -6.43 0.10
C ASN A 187 -3.07 -6.93 -0.86
N ASP A 188 -2.74 -8.20 -0.83
CA ASP A 188 -1.90 -8.87 -1.84
C ASP A 188 -2.74 -9.30 -3.05
N GLY A 189 -4.04 -9.52 -2.88
CA GLY A 189 -4.98 -9.99 -3.89
C GLY A 189 -5.03 -9.13 -5.13
N VAL A 190 -5.06 -7.80 -4.98
CA VAL A 190 -5.03 -6.86 -6.11
C VAL A 190 -3.74 -7.02 -6.93
N TYR A 191 -2.60 -7.29 -6.29
CA TYR A 191 -1.33 -7.58 -6.97
C TYR A 191 -1.31 -8.97 -7.58
N ARG A 192 -1.96 -9.96 -6.95
CA ARG A 192 -2.14 -11.29 -7.52
C ARG A 192 -2.94 -11.25 -8.82
N CYS A 193 -3.95 -10.36 -8.93
CA CYS A 193 -4.66 -10.09 -10.18
C CYS A 193 -3.74 -9.42 -11.19
N GLY A 194 -3.15 -8.26 -10.86
CA GLY A 194 -2.39 -7.44 -11.79
C GLY A 194 -1.10 -8.08 -12.29
N PHE A 195 -0.50 -8.98 -11.51
CA PHE A 195 0.78 -9.64 -11.83
C PHE A 195 0.63 -11.13 -12.19
N ALA A 196 -0.60 -11.62 -12.34
CA ALA A 196 -0.85 -12.97 -12.81
C ALA A 196 -0.17 -13.24 -14.18
N ARG A 197 0.43 -14.41 -14.33
CA ARG A 197 1.13 -14.81 -15.56
C ARG A 197 0.26 -15.64 -16.49
N THR A 198 -0.82 -16.22 -15.95
CA THR A 198 -1.77 -17.04 -16.68
C THR A 198 -3.20 -16.62 -16.38
N GLN A 199 -4.12 -16.91 -17.30
CA GLN A 199 -5.54 -16.65 -17.07
C GLN A 199 -6.05 -17.40 -15.84
N ALA A 200 -5.66 -18.65 -15.65
CA ALA A 200 -6.06 -19.45 -14.50
C ALA A 200 -5.57 -18.86 -13.16
N ALA A 201 -4.36 -18.27 -13.12
CA ALA A 201 -3.86 -17.58 -11.93
C ALA A 201 -4.64 -16.30 -11.64
N TYR A 202 -4.97 -15.54 -12.67
CA TYR A 202 -5.83 -14.35 -12.57
C TYR A 202 -7.23 -14.73 -12.05
N ASP A 203 -7.89 -15.74 -12.64
CA ASP A 203 -9.24 -16.15 -12.29
C ASP A 203 -9.33 -16.58 -10.82
N ARG A 204 -8.32 -17.32 -10.32
CA ARG A 204 -8.24 -17.68 -8.89
C ARG A 204 -8.07 -16.45 -7.99
N ALA A 205 -7.12 -15.58 -8.32
CA ALA A 205 -6.85 -14.39 -7.52
C ALA A 205 -8.06 -13.46 -7.45
N GLU A 206 -8.72 -13.27 -8.58
CA GLU A 206 -9.90 -12.42 -8.72
C GLU A 206 -11.11 -13.01 -7.97
N THR A 207 -11.30 -14.34 -8.00
CA THR A 207 -12.33 -15.02 -7.24
C THR A 207 -12.11 -14.90 -5.72
N ASP A 208 -10.88 -15.12 -5.25
CA ASP A 208 -10.53 -14.95 -3.84
C ASP A 208 -10.77 -13.50 -3.37
N LEU A 209 -10.38 -12.54 -4.20
CA LEU A 209 -10.52 -11.11 -3.92
C LEU A 209 -11.98 -10.72 -3.74
N PHE A 210 -12.84 -11.03 -4.72
CA PHE A 210 -14.24 -10.62 -4.65
C PHE A 210 -15.05 -11.41 -3.60
N ASN A 211 -14.75 -12.67 -3.37
CA ASN A 211 -15.32 -13.43 -2.26
C ASN A 211 -14.98 -12.82 -0.90
N SER A 212 -13.75 -12.30 -0.75
CA SER A 212 -13.35 -11.65 0.50
C SER A 212 -13.99 -10.27 0.66
N LEU A 213 -14.15 -9.50 -0.41
CA LEU A 213 -14.91 -8.24 -0.38
C LEU A 213 -16.38 -8.48 -0.02
N GLN A 214 -16.98 -9.57 -0.53
CA GLN A 214 -18.35 -9.96 -0.16
C GLN A 214 -18.48 -10.31 1.32
N GLN A 215 -17.47 -10.95 1.92
CA GLN A 215 -17.46 -11.21 3.36
C GLN A 215 -17.37 -9.91 4.18
N VAL A 216 -16.56 -8.94 3.74
CA VAL A 216 -16.49 -7.61 4.38
C VAL A 216 -17.83 -6.88 4.26
N GLU A 217 -18.42 -6.87 3.07
CA GLU A 217 -19.74 -6.27 2.81
C GLU A 217 -20.80 -6.86 3.74
N HIS A 218 -20.83 -8.20 3.84
CA HIS A 218 -21.78 -8.91 4.71
C HIS A 218 -21.57 -8.60 6.20
N ALA A 219 -20.31 -8.51 6.66
CA ALA A 219 -20.01 -8.19 8.05
C ALA A 219 -20.48 -6.78 8.45
N LEU A 220 -20.43 -5.85 7.52
CA LEU A 220 -20.87 -4.46 7.74
C LEU A 220 -22.40 -4.26 7.65
N GLN A 221 -23.18 -5.30 7.27
CA GLN A 221 -24.64 -5.24 7.17
C GLN A 221 -25.36 -5.17 8.52
N ASP A 222 -24.70 -5.60 9.60
CA ASP A 222 -25.27 -5.53 10.94
C ASP A 222 -25.30 -4.10 11.53
N GLY A 223 -24.79 -3.11 10.77
CA GLY A 223 -24.79 -1.70 11.16
C GLY A 223 -23.55 -1.27 11.96
N ARG A 224 -22.59 -2.17 12.18
CA ARG A 224 -21.30 -1.80 12.81
C ARG A 224 -20.58 -0.71 12.02
N SER A 225 -19.86 0.15 12.73
CA SER A 225 -19.11 1.23 12.10
C SER A 225 -17.81 0.76 11.46
N TRP A 226 -17.15 -0.25 12.04
CA TRP A 226 -15.82 -0.73 11.69
C TRP A 226 -15.77 -2.26 11.65
N LEU A 227 -14.70 -2.81 11.09
CA LEU A 227 -14.59 -4.26 10.90
C LEU A 227 -14.70 -5.07 12.21
N CYS A 228 -14.21 -4.49 13.31
CA CYS A 228 -14.23 -5.15 14.62
C CYS A 228 -15.31 -4.56 15.57
N GLY A 229 -16.39 -3.98 15.03
CA GLY A 229 -17.50 -3.42 15.80
C GLY A 229 -17.61 -1.90 15.69
N ASP A 230 -17.85 -1.22 16.82
CA ASP A 230 -18.08 0.23 16.83
C ASP A 230 -16.82 1.08 17.04
N GLU A 231 -15.69 0.45 17.32
CA GLU A 231 -14.41 1.09 17.53
C GLU A 231 -13.45 0.81 16.36
N LEU A 232 -12.78 1.87 15.88
CA LEU A 232 -11.77 1.78 14.82
C LEU A 232 -10.62 0.86 15.23
N SER A 233 -10.18 0.00 14.30
CA SER A 233 -9.13 -0.97 14.59
C SER A 233 -8.04 -1.03 13.52
N LEU A 234 -6.93 -1.74 13.82
CA LEU A 234 -5.88 -2.02 12.83
C LEU A 234 -6.39 -2.83 11.63
N ALA A 235 -7.49 -3.58 11.75
CA ALA A 235 -8.10 -4.26 10.62
C ALA A 235 -8.57 -3.24 9.56
N ASP A 236 -9.23 -2.17 10.00
CA ASP A 236 -9.68 -1.07 9.15
C ASP A 236 -8.50 -0.33 8.52
N VAL A 237 -7.49 0.00 9.33
CA VAL A 237 -6.28 0.68 8.86
C VAL A 237 -5.56 -0.12 7.77
N ARG A 238 -5.53 -1.46 7.88
CA ARG A 238 -4.87 -2.33 6.90
C ARG A 238 -5.63 -2.47 5.59
N LEU A 239 -6.96 -2.38 5.64
CA LEU A 239 -7.82 -2.51 4.46
C LEU A 239 -7.90 -1.20 3.66
N PHE A 240 -8.01 -0.06 4.33
CA PHE A 240 -8.29 1.23 3.71
C PHE A 240 -7.35 1.61 2.56
N PRO A 241 -6.00 1.47 2.63
CA PRO A 241 -5.09 1.82 1.55
C PRO A 241 -5.38 1.10 0.24
N THR A 242 -5.87 -0.13 0.30
CA THR A 242 -6.26 -0.89 -0.89
C THR A 242 -7.56 -0.35 -1.48
N LEU A 243 -8.58 -0.14 -0.66
CA LEU A 243 -9.90 0.24 -1.15
C LEU A 243 -10.00 1.70 -1.61
N ILE A 244 -9.20 2.60 -1.03
CA ILE A 244 -9.18 4.00 -1.49
C ILE A 244 -8.49 4.16 -2.86
N ARG A 245 -7.66 3.18 -3.28
CA ARG A 245 -7.01 3.14 -4.59
C ARG A 245 -7.78 2.34 -5.64
N TRP A 246 -8.93 1.78 -5.28
CA TRP A 246 -9.63 0.79 -6.11
C TRP A 246 -9.90 1.30 -7.53
N GLU A 247 -10.70 2.36 -7.66
CA GLU A 247 -11.09 2.93 -8.96
C GLU A 247 -9.94 3.69 -9.64
N VAL A 248 -8.97 4.16 -8.83
CA VAL A 248 -7.86 4.98 -9.31
C VAL A 248 -6.76 4.13 -9.93
N VAL A 249 -6.54 2.93 -9.38
CA VAL A 249 -5.40 2.06 -9.73
C VAL A 249 -5.82 0.63 -10.03
N TYR A 250 -6.44 -0.07 -9.07
CA TYR A 250 -6.52 -1.52 -9.12
C TYR A 250 -7.55 -2.02 -10.14
N ALA A 251 -8.69 -1.35 -10.26
CA ALA A 251 -9.67 -1.71 -11.29
C ALA A 251 -9.14 -1.43 -12.70
N PRO A 252 -8.61 -0.23 -13.03
CA PRO A 252 -8.18 0.07 -14.39
C PRO A 252 -6.84 -0.56 -14.79
N LEU A 253 -5.88 -0.74 -13.86
CA LEU A 253 -4.53 -1.18 -14.19
C LEU A 253 -4.30 -2.67 -13.91
N PHE A 254 -4.90 -3.21 -12.83
CA PHE A 254 -4.69 -4.59 -12.40
C PHE A 254 -5.84 -5.52 -12.75
N GLY A 255 -6.89 -5.00 -13.39
CA GLY A 255 -8.03 -5.78 -13.83
C GLY A 255 -8.95 -6.26 -12.68
N CYS A 256 -8.91 -5.60 -11.51
CA CYS A 256 -9.81 -5.91 -10.38
C CYS A 256 -11.22 -5.35 -10.68
N SER A 257 -11.90 -5.87 -11.71
CA SER A 257 -13.01 -5.17 -12.37
C SER A 257 -14.33 -5.97 -12.46
N ARG A 258 -14.44 -7.15 -11.80
CA ARG A 258 -15.69 -7.95 -11.80
C ARG A 258 -16.89 -7.11 -11.37
N GLN A 259 -16.73 -6.35 -10.29
CA GLN A 259 -17.75 -5.46 -9.76
C GLN A 259 -17.11 -4.13 -9.36
N PRO A 260 -17.72 -2.99 -9.67
CA PRO A 260 -17.29 -1.71 -9.13
C PRO A 260 -17.57 -1.65 -7.62
N LEU A 261 -16.73 -0.93 -6.87
CA LEU A 261 -16.83 -0.92 -5.40
C LEU A 261 -18.15 -0.34 -4.88
N TRP A 262 -18.82 0.53 -5.66
CA TRP A 262 -20.13 1.07 -5.29
C TRP A 262 -21.26 0.01 -5.24
N GLN A 263 -21.05 -1.17 -5.82
CA GLN A 263 -21.98 -2.31 -5.68
C GLN A 263 -21.84 -3.05 -4.33
N PHE A 264 -20.92 -2.61 -3.48
CA PHE A 264 -20.78 -3.02 -2.09
C PHE A 264 -21.13 -1.81 -1.19
N PRO A 265 -22.43 -1.53 -0.94
CA PRO A 265 -22.87 -0.28 -0.35
C PRO A 265 -22.37 -0.04 1.08
N ASN A 266 -22.24 -1.08 1.89
CA ASN A 266 -21.72 -0.95 3.25
C ASN A 266 -20.21 -0.69 3.24
N LEU A 267 -19.49 -1.37 2.37
CA LEU A 267 -18.06 -1.18 2.17
C LEU A 267 -17.76 0.19 1.57
N TRP A 268 -18.58 0.67 0.64
CA TRP A 268 -18.52 2.03 0.11
C TRP A 268 -18.67 3.08 1.21
N SER A 269 -19.72 2.93 2.05
CA SER A 269 -19.99 3.83 3.18
C SER A 269 -18.89 3.76 4.24
N TRP A 270 -18.35 2.56 4.50
CA TRP A 270 -17.20 2.37 5.38
C TRP A 270 -15.96 3.13 4.86
N ARG A 271 -15.65 3.04 3.57
CA ARG A 271 -14.53 3.77 2.96
C ARG A 271 -14.66 5.28 3.12
N GLN A 272 -15.85 5.81 2.89
CA GLN A 272 -16.13 7.24 3.08
C GLN A 272 -15.97 7.66 4.55
N ARG A 273 -16.48 6.86 5.47
CA ARG A 273 -16.35 7.10 6.91
C ARG A 273 -14.88 7.09 7.34
N PHE A 274 -14.09 6.14 6.85
CA PHE A 274 -12.67 6.07 7.17
C PHE A 274 -11.92 7.29 6.62
N HIS A 275 -12.19 7.68 5.38
CA HIS A 275 -11.58 8.86 4.76
C HIS A 275 -11.89 10.15 5.53
N ALA A 276 -13.06 10.26 6.12
CA ALA A 276 -13.49 11.43 6.90
C ALA A 276 -12.85 11.55 8.29
N LEU A 277 -12.05 10.55 8.70
CA LEU A 277 -11.32 10.63 9.98
C LEU A 277 -10.26 11.75 9.94
N PRO A 278 -10.04 12.47 11.06
CA PRO A 278 -9.07 13.57 11.11
C PRO A 278 -7.66 13.16 10.63
N GLY A 279 -7.11 13.91 9.68
CA GLY A 279 -5.77 13.71 9.14
C GLY A 279 -5.62 12.57 8.12
N VAL A 280 -6.69 11.82 7.82
CA VAL A 280 -6.66 10.76 6.81
C VAL A 280 -6.60 11.35 5.40
N ASP A 281 -7.36 12.40 5.12
CA ASP A 281 -7.36 13.11 3.82
C ASP A 281 -5.94 13.56 3.41
N ASP A 282 -5.16 14.09 4.34
CA ASP A 282 -3.78 14.53 4.12
C ASP A 282 -2.85 13.40 3.63
N THR A 283 -3.21 12.15 3.88
CA THR A 283 -2.47 10.96 3.46
C THR A 283 -2.87 10.47 2.07
N CYS A 284 -3.93 11.02 1.48
CA CYS A 284 -4.54 10.58 0.24
C CYS A 284 -4.19 11.49 -0.93
N ASP A 285 -3.48 10.96 -1.93
CA ASP A 285 -3.06 11.68 -3.13
C ASP A 285 -3.31 10.83 -4.40
N ALA A 286 -4.54 10.90 -4.90
CA ALA A 286 -4.94 10.14 -6.09
C ALA A 286 -4.12 10.50 -7.34
N LYS A 287 -3.62 11.74 -7.44
CA LYS A 287 -2.76 12.17 -8.54
C LYS A 287 -1.41 11.45 -8.48
N ALA A 288 -0.78 11.45 -7.31
CA ALA A 288 0.48 10.73 -7.11
C ALA A 288 0.29 9.22 -7.35
N TRP A 289 -0.81 8.62 -6.89
CA TRP A 289 -1.08 7.20 -7.12
C TRP A 289 -1.17 6.88 -8.62
N ARG A 290 -1.93 7.65 -9.41
CA ARG A 290 -2.00 7.44 -10.86
C ARG A 290 -0.64 7.60 -11.53
N GLN A 291 0.05 8.69 -11.24
CA GLN A 291 1.35 8.98 -11.85
C GLN A 291 2.36 7.87 -11.56
N ASP A 292 2.45 7.43 -10.31
CA ASP A 292 3.43 6.44 -9.90
C ASP A 292 3.10 5.04 -10.43
N TYR A 293 1.84 4.59 -10.30
CA TYR A 293 1.46 3.25 -10.77
C TYR A 293 1.50 3.13 -12.29
N PHE A 294 0.89 4.06 -13.00
CA PHE A 294 0.86 4.02 -14.47
C PHE A 294 2.21 4.37 -15.10
N GLY A 295 3.05 5.15 -14.40
CA GLY A 295 4.40 5.49 -14.84
C GLY A 295 5.44 4.39 -14.54
N ALA A 296 5.39 3.80 -13.34
CA ALA A 296 6.39 2.81 -12.93
C ALA A 296 6.10 1.40 -13.46
N LEU A 297 4.82 1.04 -13.62
CA LEU A 297 4.43 -0.30 -14.09
C LEU A 297 4.29 -0.34 -15.62
N PHE A 298 5.32 0.12 -16.30
CA PHE A 298 5.45 0.10 -17.75
C PHE A 298 4.99 -1.22 -18.41
N PRO A 299 5.27 -2.42 -17.89
CA PRO A 299 4.80 -3.65 -18.52
C PRO A 299 3.28 -3.79 -18.55
N LEU A 300 2.55 -3.16 -17.64
CA LEU A 300 1.08 -3.15 -17.61
C LEU A 300 0.49 -1.94 -18.35
N ASN A 301 1.28 -0.88 -18.53
CA ASN A 301 0.90 0.34 -19.23
C ASN A 301 1.95 0.76 -20.28
N PRO A 302 2.14 -0.03 -21.32
CA PRO A 302 3.21 0.18 -22.30
C PRO A 302 3.11 1.50 -23.07
N GLY A 303 1.91 2.06 -23.17
CA GLY A 303 1.69 3.37 -23.81
C GLY A 303 2.09 4.57 -22.94
N GLY A 304 2.37 4.36 -21.65
CA GLY A 304 2.74 5.42 -20.71
C GLY A 304 1.64 6.46 -20.44
N ILE A 305 0.39 6.17 -20.84
CA ILE A 305 -0.73 7.10 -20.66
C ILE A 305 -1.22 7.01 -19.20
N VAL A 306 -1.29 8.16 -18.55
CA VAL A 306 -1.83 8.28 -17.19
C VAL A 306 -3.28 8.76 -17.27
N PRO A 307 -4.27 8.01 -16.76
CA PRO A 307 -5.67 8.39 -16.77
C PRO A 307 -5.91 9.71 -16.01
N ALA A 308 -6.85 10.52 -16.49
CA ALA A 308 -7.19 11.80 -15.86
C ALA A 308 -7.96 11.64 -14.53
N GLY A 309 -8.80 10.61 -14.41
CA GLY A 309 -9.68 10.39 -13.26
C GLY A 309 -9.80 8.93 -12.86
N PRO A 310 -10.68 8.60 -11.90
CA PRO A 310 -11.59 9.54 -11.21
C PRO A 310 -10.87 10.42 -10.18
N ASP A 311 -11.50 11.55 -9.84
CA ASP A 311 -11.05 12.40 -8.73
C ASP A 311 -11.47 11.79 -7.39
N LEU A 312 -10.61 11.95 -6.37
CA LEU A 312 -10.84 11.36 -5.05
C LEU A 312 -12.12 11.89 -4.42
N SER A 313 -12.43 13.18 -4.60
CA SER A 313 -13.65 13.81 -4.08
C SER A 313 -14.94 13.13 -4.56
N THR A 314 -14.96 12.63 -5.79
CA THR A 314 -16.12 11.89 -6.33
C THR A 314 -16.29 10.50 -5.70
N LEU A 315 -15.21 9.94 -5.16
CA LEU A 315 -15.19 8.61 -4.53
C LEU A 315 -15.54 8.65 -3.04
N VAL A 316 -15.28 9.79 -2.37
CA VAL A 316 -15.40 9.89 -0.91
C VAL A 316 -16.50 10.81 -0.45
N HIS A 317 -17.04 11.70 -1.32
CA HIS A 317 -18.13 12.63 -0.98
C HIS A 317 -19.41 12.39 -1.78
N ALA A 318 -19.34 11.68 -2.90
CA ALA A 318 -20.54 11.36 -3.67
C ALA A 318 -21.38 10.28 -2.97
N GLY A 319 -22.70 10.40 -3.08
CA GLY A 319 -23.61 9.29 -2.77
C GLY A 319 -23.26 8.06 -3.63
N ILE A 320 -23.77 6.89 -3.23
CA ILE A 320 -23.59 5.66 -4.03
C ILE A 320 -24.11 5.96 -5.45
N PRO A 321 -23.26 5.79 -6.49
CA PRO A 321 -23.70 5.96 -7.86
C PRO A 321 -24.92 5.05 -8.12
N ARG A 322 -26.00 5.62 -8.66
CA ARG A 322 -27.13 4.81 -9.12
C ARG A 322 -26.79 4.27 -10.51
N PRO A 323 -27.08 2.98 -10.80
CA PRO A 323 -26.84 2.40 -12.10
C PRO A 323 -27.62 3.08 -13.22
#